data_b2583665426e521a5c5c174b682b108c
#
_entry.id   b2583665426e521a5c5c174b682b108c
#
_cell.length_a   1.000
_cell.length_b   1.000
_cell.length_c   1.000
_cell.angle_alpha   90.00
_cell.angle_beta   90.00
_cell.angle_gamma   90.00
#
_symmetry.space_group_name_H-M   'P 1'
#
loop_
_entity.id
_entity.type
_entity.pdbx_description
1 polymer ?
#
loop_
_entity_poly.entity_id
_entity_poly.type
_entity_poly.pdbx_seq_one_letter_code
_entity_poly.pdbx_strand_id
1 'polypeptide(L)'
;MFVQILIYVYLGICAGMILFNIATALLSRRREHRSFRDGIRLELTVSQELDRLAETGTVSERHLRFMERRLRRVNGMAAFDAALECLCVRRPELTRSYLTALNGVMIALAEDYCRRDEIEAAYFPYIIRKYRLLDGQENEALKTMLLDLLHESSIYCRENAMQALYTAGDPAVLVRALRIIDASSLYYHSKLLSDGLLNYTGDTWELADALWEAFDAFQPWMQVTLLNYFRFSSGAYCEKIHALLNDPAQDDEVRFACLRYLGRYPYPPAYADLLRYATPSKNARWEYAAIASSVLASYPGAETAAVLERNLYHPNWYIRFNASKSLEQLGFGYRD
;
A
#
# COMPACT_ATOMS: atom_id res chain seq x y z
N MET A 1 34.09 31.54 39.40
CA MET A 1 33.59 32.46 38.37
C MET A 1 33.17 31.75 37.08
N PHE A 2 34.02 30.90 36.46
CA PHE A 2 33.67 30.20 35.21
C PHE A 2 32.47 29.27 35.36
N VAL A 3 32.41 28.46 36.42
CA VAL A 3 31.30 27.51 36.69
C VAL A 3 29.96 28.23 36.92
N GLN A 4 30.00 29.39 37.56
CA GLN A 4 28.78 30.20 37.81
C GLN A 4 28.22 30.76 36.49
N ILE A 5 29.09 31.24 35.59
CA ILE A 5 28.71 31.72 34.26
C ILE A 5 28.06 30.56 33.46
N LEU A 6 28.65 29.36 33.51
CA LEU A 6 28.13 28.20 32.82
C LEU A 6 26.71 27.80 33.32
N ILE A 7 26.50 27.88 34.64
CA ILE A 7 25.20 27.61 35.25
C ILE A 7 24.14 28.64 34.79
N TYR A 8 24.47 29.92 34.76
CA TYR A 8 23.54 30.97 34.29
C TYR A 8 23.23 30.84 32.80
N VAL A 9 24.21 30.47 31.95
CA VAL A 9 23.97 30.21 30.54
C VAL A 9 23.06 29.02 30.37
N TYR A 10 23.30 27.91 31.12
CA TYR A 10 22.45 26.72 31.07
C TYR A 10 21.01 27.00 31.51
N LEU A 11 20.84 27.75 32.63
CA LEU A 11 19.53 28.16 33.11
C LEU A 11 18.80 29.08 32.10
N GLY A 12 19.54 29.95 31.42
CA GLY A 12 19.00 30.80 30.35
C GLY A 12 18.49 29.99 29.16
N ILE A 13 19.25 28.97 28.73
CA ILE A 13 18.84 28.05 27.66
C ILE A 13 17.62 27.26 28.07
N CYS A 14 17.59 26.69 29.29
CA CYS A 14 16.43 25.96 29.80
C CYS A 14 15.16 26.82 29.86
N ALA A 15 15.28 28.06 30.37
CA ALA A 15 14.17 29.02 30.43
C ALA A 15 13.68 29.36 29.01
N GLY A 16 14.60 29.59 28.07
CA GLY A 16 14.29 29.82 26.64
C GLY A 16 13.53 28.67 26.01
N MET A 17 13.98 27.44 26.25
CA MET A 17 13.30 26.22 25.75
C MET A 17 11.88 26.07 26.35
N ILE A 18 11.71 26.34 27.65
CA ILE A 18 10.40 26.29 28.29
C ILE A 18 9.46 27.35 27.70
N LEU A 19 9.92 28.59 27.55
CA LEU A 19 9.11 29.67 26.93
C LEU A 19 8.76 29.33 25.48
N PHE A 20 9.70 28.79 24.70
CA PHE A 20 9.46 28.35 23.34
C PHE A 20 8.38 27.24 23.29
N ASN A 21 8.49 26.24 24.16
CA ASN A 21 7.50 25.16 24.25
C ASN A 21 6.10 25.67 24.65
N ILE A 22 6.02 26.59 25.61
CA ILE A 22 4.75 27.25 26.00
C ILE A 22 4.18 28.03 24.82
N ALA A 23 4.99 28.85 24.15
CA ALA A 23 4.54 29.66 23.02
C ALA A 23 4.05 28.76 21.86
N THR A 24 4.78 27.70 21.52
CA THR A 24 4.37 26.74 20.47
C THR A 24 3.09 26.00 20.86
N ALA A 25 2.93 25.57 22.12
CA ALA A 25 1.72 24.93 22.61
C ALA A 25 0.51 25.86 22.53
N LEU A 26 0.66 27.13 22.91
CA LEU A 26 -0.42 28.12 22.82
C LEU A 26 -0.80 28.44 21.36
N LEU A 27 0.18 28.56 20.48
CA LEU A 27 -0.04 28.75 19.04
C LEU A 27 -0.75 27.55 18.41
N SER A 28 -0.34 26.32 18.75
CA SER A 28 -0.97 25.09 18.28
C SER A 28 -2.43 25.00 18.74
N ARG A 29 -2.71 25.24 20.01
CA ARG A 29 -4.09 25.30 20.54
C ARG A 29 -4.96 26.34 19.81
N ARG A 30 -4.40 27.51 19.54
CA ARG A 30 -5.14 28.57 18.78
C ARG A 30 -5.40 28.11 17.33
N ARG A 31 -4.48 27.44 16.69
CA ARG A 31 -4.66 26.87 15.35
C ARG A 31 -5.71 25.77 15.34
N GLU A 32 -5.65 24.84 16.30
CA GLU A 32 -6.65 23.78 16.47
C GLU A 32 -8.06 24.34 16.68
N HIS A 33 -8.22 25.33 17.57
CA HIS A 33 -9.53 25.98 17.78
C HIS A 33 -10.05 26.74 16.55
N ARG A 34 -9.17 27.32 15.74
CA ARG A 34 -9.58 27.98 14.49
C ARG A 34 -9.99 26.92 13.46
N SER A 35 -9.18 25.86 13.29
CA SER A 35 -9.47 24.74 12.38
C SER A 35 -10.80 24.09 12.75
N PHE A 36 -11.04 23.81 14.02
CA PHE A 36 -12.30 23.24 14.50
C PHE A 36 -13.51 24.12 14.19
N ARG A 37 -13.43 25.42 14.47
CA ARG A 37 -14.51 26.36 14.14
C ARG A 37 -14.74 26.51 12.64
N ASP A 38 -13.66 26.47 11.86
CA ASP A 38 -13.74 26.51 10.40
C ASP A 38 -14.38 25.23 9.86
N GLY A 39 -14.08 24.07 10.46
CA GLY A 39 -14.72 22.78 10.15
C GLY A 39 -16.24 22.83 10.40
N ILE A 40 -16.68 23.30 11.58
CA ILE A 40 -18.12 23.41 11.91
C ILE A 40 -18.85 24.37 10.94
N ARG A 41 -18.24 25.51 10.62
CA ARG A 41 -18.84 26.45 9.66
C ARG A 41 -18.97 25.82 8.26
N LEU A 42 -17.96 25.09 7.84
CA LEU A 42 -17.99 24.42 6.55
C LEU A 42 -19.00 23.25 6.55
N GLU A 43 -19.09 22.50 7.63
CA GLU A 43 -20.12 21.46 7.82
C GLU A 43 -21.52 22.01 7.65
N LEU A 44 -21.82 23.15 8.31
CA LEU A 44 -23.13 23.82 8.18
C LEU A 44 -23.39 24.27 6.73
N THR A 45 -22.36 24.85 6.07
CA THR A 45 -22.50 25.32 4.69
C THR A 45 -22.73 24.15 3.72
N VAL A 46 -22.00 23.05 3.89
CA VAL A 46 -22.18 21.85 3.09
C VAL A 46 -23.52 21.19 3.41
N SER A 47 -23.92 21.11 4.69
CA SER A 47 -25.22 20.55 5.08
C SER A 47 -26.40 21.28 4.42
N GLN A 48 -26.37 22.62 4.36
CA GLN A 48 -27.39 23.41 3.63
C GLN A 48 -27.42 23.09 2.14
N GLU A 49 -26.25 22.87 1.54
CA GLU A 49 -26.18 22.50 0.12
C GLU A 49 -26.63 21.04 -0.12
N LEU A 50 -26.41 20.12 0.87
CA LEU A 50 -26.97 18.78 0.84
C LEU A 50 -28.52 18.79 0.91
N ASP A 51 -29.12 19.68 1.72
CA ASP A 51 -30.56 19.86 1.78
C ASP A 51 -31.09 20.32 0.40
N ARG A 52 -30.39 21.30 -0.21
CA ARG A 52 -30.72 21.76 -1.55
C ARG A 52 -30.55 20.65 -2.60
N LEU A 53 -29.46 19.88 -2.54
CA LEU A 53 -29.23 18.75 -3.44
C LEU A 53 -30.35 17.73 -3.35
N ALA A 54 -30.85 17.45 -2.13
CA ALA A 54 -31.99 16.57 -1.92
C ALA A 54 -33.29 17.07 -2.57
N GLU A 55 -33.48 18.40 -2.61
CA GLU A 55 -34.68 19.03 -3.21
C GLU A 55 -34.59 19.21 -4.72
N THR A 56 -33.40 19.62 -5.22
CA THR A 56 -33.24 20.08 -6.62
C THR A 56 -32.49 19.06 -7.50
N GLY A 57 -31.84 18.07 -6.88
CA GLY A 57 -30.98 17.10 -7.59
C GLY A 57 -29.63 17.67 -8.05
N THR A 58 -29.31 18.94 -7.75
CA THR A 58 -28.10 19.59 -8.24
C THR A 58 -27.42 20.48 -7.17
N VAL A 59 -26.08 20.54 -7.23
CA VAL A 59 -25.29 21.47 -6.42
C VAL A 59 -25.19 22.82 -7.14
N SER A 60 -25.28 23.93 -6.40
CA SER A 60 -25.26 25.25 -7.01
C SER A 60 -23.88 25.66 -7.52
N GLU A 61 -23.83 26.28 -8.69
CA GLU A 61 -22.62 26.87 -9.27
C GLU A 61 -21.91 27.86 -8.33
N ARG A 62 -22.67 28.60 -7.52
CA ARG A 62 -22.14 29.52 -6.52
C ARG A 62 -21.38 28.74 -5.43
N HIS A 63 -21.93 27.60 -5.01
CA HIS A 63 -21.31 26.76 -3.99
C HIS A 63 -20.05 26.08 -4.55
N LEU A 64 -20.08 25.54 -5.78
CA LEU A 64 -18.90 24.97 -6.44
C LEU A 64 -17.74 25.97 -6.50
N ARG A 65 -17.99 27.20 -6.94
CA ARG A 65 -16.98 28.28 -6.97
C ARG A 65 -16.50 28.70 -5.57
N PHE A 66 -17.36 28.63 -4.57
CA PHE A 66 -16.97 28.86 -3.18
C PHE A 66 -16.04 27.74 -2.70
N MET A 67 -16.40 26.47 -2.94
CA MET A 67 -15.60 25.31 -2.56
C MET A 67 -14.24 25.32 -3.25
N GLU A 68 -14.17 25.58 -4.55
CA GLU A 68 -12.91 25.68 -5.28
C GLU A 68 -11.94 26.68 -4.61
N ARG A 69 -12.42 27.92 -4.34
CA ARG A 69 -11.59 28.93 -3.67
C ARG A 69 -11.20 28.56 -2.25
N ARG A 70 -12.08 27.87 -1.53
CA ARG A 70 -11.85 27.45 -0.15
C ARG A 70 -10.85 26.33 -0.06
N LEU A 71 -10.99 25.30 -0.91
CA LEU A 71 -10.17 24.09 -0.93
C LEU A 71 -8.78 24.31 -1.54
N ARG A 72 -8.57 25.40 -2.27
CA ARG A 72 -7.20 25.80 -2.68
C ARG A 72 -6.27 26.03 -1.49
N ARG A 73 -6.77 26.27 -0.27
CA ARG A 73 -5.95 26.41 0.92
C ARG A 73 -5.96 25.13 1.73
N VAL A 74 -4.79 24.67 2.17
CA VAL A 74 -4.67 23.43 2.97
C VAL A 74 -5.55 23.47 4.23
N ASN A 75 -5.62 24.61 4.94
CA ASN A 75 -6.53 24.76 6.06
C ASN A 75 -8.01 24.64 5.63
N GLY A 76 -8.35 25.00 4.39
CA GLY A 76 -9.67 24.80 3.81
C GLY A 76 -9.96 23.34 3.55
N MET A 77 -8.97 22.61 3.00
CA MET A 77 -9.05 21.18 2.78
C MET A 77 -9.17 20.41 4.10
N ALA A 78 -8.39 20.80 5.12
CA ALA A 78 -8.50 20.20 6.46
C ALA A 78 -9.87 20.47 7.14
N ALA A 79 -10.43 21.66 6.95
CA ALA A 79 -11.78 21.96 7.43
C ALA A 79 -12.84 21.14 6.68
N PHE A 80 -12.63 20.87 5.39
CA PHE A 80 -13.49 20.04 4.57
C PHE A 80 -13.42 18.58 4.99
N ASP A 81 -12.23 18.06 5.24
CA ASP A 81 -12.02 16.73 5.80
C ASP A 81 -12.81 16.53 7.10
N ALA A 82 -12.68 17.46 8.05
CA ALA A 82 -13.41 17.41 9.31
C ALA A 82 -14.95 17.49 9.12
N ALA A 83 -15.42 18.31 8.17
CA ALA A 83 -16.83 18.39 7.85
C ALA A 83 -17.37 17.10 7.23
N LEU A 84 -16.63 16.50 6.30
CA LEU A 84 -17.01 15.25 5.63
C LEU A 84 -17.04 14.06 6.60
N GLU A 85 -16.15 13.98 7.59
CA GLU A 85 -16.19 12.95 8.62
C GLU A 85 -17.55 12.85 9.31
N CYS A 86 -18.13 14.02 9.66
CA CYS A 86 -19.46 14.08 10.26
C CYS A 86 -20.58 13.75 9.24
N LEU A 87 -20.48 14.32 8.04
CA LEU A 87 -21.54 14.23 7.04
C LEU A 87 -21.64 12.83 6.42
N CYS A 88 -20.52 12.14 6.19
CA CYS A 88 -20.51 10.75 5.71
C CYS A 88 -21.20 9.79 6.67
N VAL A 89 -21.14 10.05 7.99
CA VAL A 89 -21.84 9.24 8.99
C VAL A 89 -23.33 9.58 9.05
N ARG A 90 -23.66 10.86 8.99
CA ARG A 90 -25.06 11.34 9.15
C ARG A 90 -25.92 11.19 7.90
N ARG A 91 -25.33 11.38 6.71
CA ARG A 91 -26.03 11.43 5.41
C ARG A 91 -25.18 10.79 4.30
N PRO A 92 -24.86 9.49 4.36
CA PRO A 92 -23.86 8.85 3.48
C PRO A 92 -24.19 9.02 1.99
N GLU A 93 -25.44 8.76 1.57
CA GLU A 93 -25.82 8.79 0.16
C GLU A 93 -25.80 10.21 -0.43
N LEU A 94 -26.34 11.19 0.31
CA LEU A 94 -26.31 12.58 -0.14
C LEU A 94 -24.89 13.14 -0.19
N THR A 95 -24.04 12.75 0.77
CA THR A 95 -22.64 13.13 0.78
C THR A 95 -21.89 12.52 -0.41
N ARG A 96 -22.19 11.27 -0.78
CA ARG A 96 -21.62 10.63 -1.98
C ARG A 96 -22.02 11.41 -3.25
N SER A 97 -23.31 11.72 -3.43
CA SER A 97 -23.82 12.48 -4.56
C SER A 97 -23.20 13.89 -4.64
N TYR A 98 -23.02 14.52 -3.47
CA TYR A 98 -22.33 15.81 -3.38
C TYR A 98 -20.86 15.74 -3.79
N LEU A 99 -20.14 14.72 -3.34
CA LEU A 99 -18.74 14.50 -3.71
C LEU A 99 -18.59 14.25 -5.23
N THR A 100 -19.54 13.52 -5.82
CA THR A 100 -19.61 13.36 -7.28
C THR A 100 -19.78 14.72 -7.98
N ALA A 101 -20.65 15.58 -7.48
CA ALA A 101 -20.83 16.93 -8.03
C ALA A 101 -19.59 17.83 -7.87
N LEU A 102 -18.75 17.58 -6.85
CA LEU A 102 -17.48 18.31 -6.65
C LEU A 102 -16.34 17.81 -7.56
N ASN A 103 -16.54 16.79 -8.38
CA ASN A 103 -15.47 16.22 -9.19
C ASN A 103 -14.71 17.27 -10.03
N GLY A 104 -15.42 18.16 -10.70
CA GLY A 104 -14.80 19.24 -11.47
C GLY A 104 -13.94 20.19 -10.62
N VAL A 105 -14.36 20.43 -9.36
CA VAL A 105 -13.56 21.21 -8.40
C VAL A 105 -12.28 20.45 -8.03
N MET A 106 -12.37 19.16 -7.77
CA MET A 106 -11.19 18.34 -7.42
C MET A 106 -10.19 18.28 -8.57
N ILE A 107 -10.66 18.16 -9.82
CA ILE A 107 -9.80 18.21 -11.00
C ILE A 107 -9.09 19.57 -11.10
N ALA A 108 -9.81 20.67 -10.92
CA ALA A 108 -9.23 22.01 -10.97
C ALA A 108 -8.17 22.25 -9.85
N LEU A 109 -8.29 21.56 -8.71
CA LEU A 109 -7.33 21.64 -7.61
C LEU A 109 -6.11 20.75 -7.79
N ALA A 110 -6.18 19.71 -8.63
CA ALA A 110 -5.15 18.72 -8.78
C ALA A 110 -3.79 19.35 -9.15
N GLU A 111 -3.77 20.21 -10.17
CA GLU A 111 -2.55 20.92 -10.59
C GLU A 111 -1.98 21.85 -9.52
N ASP A 112 -2.87 22.55 -8.78
CA ASP A 112 -2.45 23.44 -7.71
C ASP A 112 -1.75 22.70 -6.58
N TYR A 113 -2.22 21.48 -6.24
CA TYR A 113 -1.65 20.67 -5.18
C TYR A 113 -0.35 19.98 -5.58
N CYS A 114 -0.21 19.55 -6.83
CA CYS A 114 1.05 18.96 -7.32
C CYS A 114 2.23 19.94 -7.31
N ARG A 115 1.98 21.25 -7.33
CA ARG A 115 3.03 22.28 -7.33
C ARG A 115 3.42 22.77 -5.92
N ARG A 116 2.87 22.17 -4.88
CA ARG A 116 3.12 22.57 -3.49
C ARG A 116 4.31 21.83 -2.88
N ASP A 117 4.62 22.18 -1.62
CA ASP A 117 5.56 21.39 -0.86
C ASP A 117 5.07 19.94 -0.66
N GLU A 118 5.99 19.03 -0.39
CA GLU A 118 5.75 17.59 -0.33
C GLU A 118 4.64 17.18 0.66
N ILE A 119 4.50 17.91 1.78
CA ILE A 119 3.50 17.61 2.81
C ILE A 119 2.10 18.00 2.33
N GLU A 120 1.99 19.19 1.76
CA GLU A 120 0.73 19.69 1.22
C GLU A 120 0.30 18.88 -0.01
N ALA A 121 1.24 18.52 -0.89
CA ALA A 121 1.00 17.68 -2.05
C ALA A 121 0.51 16.28 -1.65
N ALA A 122 1.10 15.68 -0.60
CA ALA A 122 0.70 14.37 -0.11
C ALA A 122 -0.72 14.33 0.53
N TYR A 123 -1.22 15.48 1.00
CA TYR A 123 -2.53 15.55 1.64
C TYR A 123 -3.69 15.40 0.66
N PHE A 124 -3.53 15.85 -0.57
CA PHE A 124 -4.60 15.78 -1.58
C PHE A 124 -4.93 14.33 -1.99
N PRO A 125 -3.97 13.46 -2.35
CA PRO A 125 -4.24 12.04 -2.58
C PRO A 125 -4.83 11.32 -1.36
N TYR A 126 -4.44 11.71 -0.14
CA TYR A 126 -5.06 11.19 1.08
C TYR A 126 -6.56 11.46 1.12
N ILE A 127 -7.02 12.68 0.76
CA ILE A 127 -8.44 13.05 0.68
C ILE A 127 -9.15 12.24 -0.42
N ILE A 128 -8.53 12.11 -1.61
CA ILE A 128 -9.07 11.30 -2.71
C ILE A 128 -9.35 9.87 -2.23
N ARG A 129 -8.38 9.25 -1.57
CA ARG A 129 -8.53 7.90 -1.02
C ARG A 129 -9.61 7.82 0.06
N LYS A 130 -9.52 8.70 1.07
CA LYS A 130 -10.37 8.67 2.27
C LYS A 130 -11.85 8.73 1.90
N TYR A 131 -12.19 9.56 0.92
CA TYR A 131 -13.57 9.75 0.47
C TYR A 131 -13.90 9.03 -0.84
N ARG A 132 -13.00 8.16 -1.32
CA ARG A 132 -13.19 7.32 -2.51
C ARG A 132 -13.64 8.12 -3.73
N LEU A 133 -12.97 9.26 -3.99
CA LEU A 133 -13.38 10.19 -5.04
C LEU A 133 -13.17 9.66 -6.47
N LEU A 134 -12.48 8.54 -6.63
CA LEU A 134 -12.31 7.83 -7.90
C LEU A 134 -13.34 6.73 -8.13
N ASP A 135 -14.15 6.40 -7.12
CA ASP A 135 -15.08 5.26 -7.15
C ASP A 135 -16.19 5.50 -8.19
N GLY A 136 -16.28 4.62 -9.21
CA GLY A 136 -17.30 4.70 -10.25
C GLY A 136 -17.24 5.90 -11.18
N GLN A 137 -16.12 6.61 -11.24
CA GLN A 137 -15.93 7.78 -12.11
C GLN A 137 -14.77 7.60 -13.08
N GLU A 138 -15.02 7.90 -14.36
CA GLU A 138 -13.98 8.05 -15.37
C GLU A 138 -13.22 9.36 -15.13
N ASN A 139 -12.24 9.34 -14.20
CA ASN A 139 -11.51 10.52 -13.77
C ASN A 139 -10.06 10.48 -14.21
N GLU A 140 -9.85 10.45 -15.55
CA GLU A 140 -8.51 10.34 -16.12
C GLU A 140 -7.57 11.47 -15.67
N ALA A 141 -8.09 12.67 -15.47
CA ALA A 141 -7.29 13.79 -15.00
C ALA A 141 -6.73 13.56 -13.59
N LEU A 142 -7.56 13.07 -12.63
CA LEU A 142 -7.11 12.75 -11.28
C LEU A 142 -6.19 11.51 -11.27
N LYS A 143 -6.49 10.49 -12.08
CA LYS A 143 -5.63 9.32 -12.22
C LYS A 143 -4.25 9.69 -12.76
N THR A 144 -4.19 10.55 -13.79
CA THR A 144 -2.93 11.06 -14.37
C THR A 144 -2.13 11.82 -13.33
N MET A 145 -2.76 12.74 -12.59
CA MET A 145 -2.12 13.48 -11.52
C MET A 145 -1.54 12.54 -10.43
N LEU A 146 -2.29 11.50 -10.04
CA LEU A 146 -1.81 10.53 -9.06
C LEU A 146 -0.60 9.74 -9.60
N LEU A 147 -0.58 9.40 -10.89
CA LEU A 147 0.58 8.78 -11.53
C LEU A 147 1.80 9.72 -11.57
N ASP A 148 1.59 11.02 -11.81
CA ASP A 148 2.67 12.02 -11.78
C ASP A 148 3.30 12.13 -10.38
N LEU A 149 2.50 12.05 -9.32
CA LEU A 149 2.98 12.06 -7.94
C LEU A 149 3.85 10.84 -7.57
N LEU A 150 3.84 9.77 -8.34
CA LEU A 150 4.75 8.63 -8.13
C LEU A 150 6.21 8.96 -8.47
N HIS A 151 6.48 10.03 -9.20
CA HIS A 151 7.82 10.52 -9.51
C HIS A 151 8.40 11.43 -8.41
N GLU A 152 7.58 11.84 -7.43
CA GLU A 152 8.03 12.71 -6.35
C GLU A 152 9.06 12.03 -5.44
N SER A 153 9.99 12.81 -4.88
CA SER A 153 11.01 12.32 -3.95
C SER A 153 10.40 11.85 -2.62
N SER A 154 9.32 12.51 -2.19
CA SER A 154 8.62 12.20 -0.94
C SER A 154 7.93 10.84 -0.98
N ILE A 155 8.30 9.98 -0.04
CA ILE A 155 7.60 8.69 0.13
C ILE A 155 6.13 8.88 0.50
N TYR A 156 5.78 9.95 1.21
CA TYR A 156 4.40 10.25 1.61
C TYR A 156 3.53 10.58 0.39
N CYS A 157 4.06 11.33 -0.59
CA CYS A 157 3.37 11.61 -1.84
C CYS A 157 3.12 10.32 -2.62
N ARG A 158 4.16 9.52 -2.83
CA ARG A 158 4.07 8.26 -3.57
C ARG A 158 3.13 7.27 -2.92
N GLU A 159 3.24 7.08 -1.60
CA GLU A 159 2.38 6.13 -0.86
C GLU A 159 0.91 6.57 -0.90
N ASN A 160 0.60 7.84 -0.62
CA ASN A 160 -0.78 8.33 -0.67
C ASN A 160 -1.35 8.28 -2.09
N ALA A 161 -0.54 8.53 -3.12
CA ALA A 161 -0.95 8.40 -4.51
C ALA A 161 -1.28 6.94 -4.85
N MET A 162 -0.41 5.98 -4.49
CA MET A 162 -0.68 4.55 -4.68
C MET A 162 -1.92 4.10 -3.93
N GLN A 163 -2.08 4.51 -2.67
CA GLN A 163 -3.26 4.19 -1.86
C GLN A 163 -4.56 4.74 -2.47
N ALA A 164 -4.51 5.91 -3.13
CA ALA A 164 -5.65 6.45 -3.86
C ALA A 164 -5.92 5.66 -5.16
N LEU A 165 -4.88 5.26 -5.90
CA LEU A 165 -5.01 4.48 -7.12
C LEU A 165 -5.62 3.08 -6.86
N TYR A 166 -5.35 2.44 -5.71
CA TYR A 166 -6.03 1.18 -5.35
C TYR A 166 -7.55 1.33 -5.23
N THR A 167 -8.07 2.54 -5.00
CA THR A 167 -9.52 2.80 -4.94
C THR A 167 -10.12 3.15 -6.30
N ALA A 168 -9.32 3.27 -7.36
CA ALA A 168 -9.81 3.66 -8.69
C ALA A 168 -10.63 2.55 -9.40
N GLY A 169 -10.47 1.30 -8.98
CA GLY A 169 -11.16 0.18 -9.61
C GLY A 169 -10.71 -0.12 -11.05
N ASP A 170 -9.51 0.34 -11.44
CA ASP A 170 -8.99 0.30 -12.81
C ASP A 170 -7.64 -0.44 -12.85
N PRO A 171 -7.61 -1.70 -13.32
CA PRO A 171 -6.38 -2.50 -13.38
C PRO A 171 -5.30 -1.89 -14.26
N ALA A 172 -5.69 -1.27 -15.39
CA ALA A 172 -4.74 -0.69 -16.34
C ALA A 172 -3.95 0.47 -15.72
N VAL A 173 -4.61 1.29 -14.90
CA VAL A 173 -3.96 2.38 -14.17
C VAL A 173 -2.97 1.82 -13.13
N LEU A 174 -3.31 0.73 -12.44
CA LEU A 174 -2.40 0.11 -11.48
C LEU A 174 -1.17 -0.51 -12.17
N VAL A 175 -1.34 -1.16 -13.31
CA VAL A 175 -0.20 -1.66 -14.10
C VAL A 175 0.72 -0.51 -14.52
N ARG A 176 0.15 0.63 -14.94
CA ARG A 176 0.92 1.85 -15.27
C ARG A 176 1.67 2.37 -14.04
N ALA A 177 1.01 2.44 -12.89
CA ALA A 177 1.61 2.89 -11.63
C ALA A 177 2.80 2.01 -11.23
N LEU A 178 2.63 0.68 -11.29
CA LEU A 178 3.70 -0.26 -10.98
C LEU A 178 4.87 -0.16 -11.95
N ARG A 179 4.62 0.08 -13.25
CA ARG A 179 5.70 0.33 -14.23
C ARG A 179 6.48 1.59 -13.92
N ILE A 180 5.81 2.67 -13.49
CA ILE A 180 6.48 3.90 -13.05
C ILE A 180 7.38 3.62 -11.85
N ILE A 181 6.89 2.91 -10.85
CA ILE A 181 7.64 2.55 -9.65
C ILE A 181 8.81 1.63 -10.00
N ASP A 182 8.60 0.63 -10.86
CA ASP A 182 9.62 -0.34 -11.27
C ASP A 182 10.77 0.29 -12.05
N ALA A 183 10.45 1.28 -12.90
CA ALA A 183 11.44 2.05 -13.66
C ALA A 183 12.15 3.12 -12.82
N SER A 184 11.63 3.44 -11.63
CA SER A 184 12.18 4.49 -10.77
C SER A 184 13.44 4.02 -10.03
N SER A 185 14.39 4.94 -9.85
CA SER A 185 15.54 4.74 -8.93
C SER A 185 15.17 4.95 -7.46
N LEU A 186 13.96 5.42 -7.17
CA LEU A 186 13.49 5.68 -5.82
C LEU A 186 13.06 4.38 -5.15
N TYR A 187 13.57 4.16 -3.94
CA TYR A 187 13.22 2.96 -3.16
C TYR A 187 11.74 2.92 -2.82
N TYR A 188 11.11 1.78 -3.08
CA TYR A 188 9.77 1.45 -2.64
C TYR A 188 9.76 0.06 -1.99
N HIS A 189 9.12 -0.07 -0.85
CA HIS A 189 9.16 -1.34 -0.12
C HIS A 189 8.17 -2.35 -0.74
N SER A 190 8.69 -3.50 -1.21
CA SER A 190 7.93 -4.57 -1.87
C SER A 190 6.66 -4.99 -1.09
N LYS A 191 6.77 -5.09 0.24
CA LYS A 191 5.62 -5.45 1.07
C LYS A 191 4.51 -4.40 1.06
N LEU A 192 4.82 -3.11 1.02
CA LEU A 192 3.80 -2.06 0.92
C LEU A 192 3.00 -2.18 -0.38
N LEU A 193 3.68 -2.53 -1.48
CA LEU A 193 3.01 -2.74 -2.77
C LEU A 193 2.13 -3.99 -2.75
N SER A 194 2.67 -5.14 -2.30
CA SER A 194 1.90 -6.39 -2.27
C SER A 194 0.69 -6.31 -1.34
N ASP A 195 0.85 -5.71 -0.15
CA ASP A 195 -0.24 -5.52 0.80
C ASP A 195 -1.24 -4.47 0.29
N GLY A 196 -0.75 -3.43 -0.41
CA GLY A 196 -1.59 -2.40 -1.03
C GLY A 196 -2.48 -2.96 -2.15
N LEU A 197 -1.95 -3.81 -3.01
CA LEU A 197 -2.72 -4.50 -4.06
C LEU A 197 -3.88 -5.32 -3.50
N LEU A 198 -3.75 -5.88 -2.28
CA LEU A 198 -4.84 -6.58 -1.60
C LEU A 198 -5.99 -5.65 -1.16
N ASN A 199 -5.76 -4.34 -1.11
CA ASN A 199 -6.79 -3.33 -0.81
C ASN A 199 -7.47 -2.77 -2.08
N TYR A 200 -7.21 -3.36 -3.24
CA TYR A 200 -7.87 -2.97 -4.49
C TYR A 200 -9.40 -3.13 -4.40
N THR A 201 -10.14 -2.15 -4.90
CA THR A 201 -11.60 -2.09 -4.75
C THR A 201 -12.38 -2.50 -6.00
N GLY A 202 -11.71 -2.73 -7.13
CA GLY A 202 -12.32 -3.24 -8.36
C GLY A 202 -12.41 -4.77 -8.41
N ASP A 203 -12.60 -5.32 -9.59
CA ASP A 203 -12.57 -6.76 -9.81
C ASP A 203 -11.15 -7.30 -9.62
N THR A 204 -10.99 -8.14 -8.60
CA THR A 204 -9.69 -8.72 -8.23
C THR A 204 -9.16 -9.73 -9.25
N TRP A 205 -10.06 -10.36 -10.03
CA TRP A 205 -9.66 -11.27 -11.11
C TRP A 205 -9.12 -10.49 -12.31
N GLU A 206 -9.82 -9.42 -12.72
CA GLU A 206 -9.33 -8.55 -13.79
C GLU A 206 -7.97 -7.93 -13.43
N LEU A 207 -7.80 -7.51 -12.16
CA LEU A 207 -6.50 -7.02 -11.69
C LEU A 207 -5.42 -8.10 -11.77
N ALA A 208 -5.71 -9.31 -11.28
CA ALA A 208 -4.74 -10.38 -11.24
C ALA A 208 -4.33 -10.80 -12.67
N ASP A 209 -5.27 -10.86 -13.61
CA ASP A 209 -4.97 -11.16 -15.01
C ASP A 209 -4.15 -10.04 -15.67
N ALA A 210 -4.51 -8.78 -15.48
CA ALA A 210 -3.75 -7.64 -16.01
C ALA A 210 -2.30 -7.59 -15.46
N LEU A 211 -2.12 -7.90 -14.17
CA LEU A 211 -0.79 -7.99 -13.56
C LEU A 211 0.00 -9.17 -14.09
N TRP A 212 -0.66 -10.29 -14.36
CA TRP A 212 0.00 -11.46 -14.95
C TRP A 212 0.42 -11.21 -16.40
N GLU A 213 -0.43 -10.58 -17.21
CA GLU A 213 -0.10 -10.20 -18.60
C GLU A 213 1.10 -9.25 -18.67
N ALA A 214 1.27 -8.38 -17.68
CA ALA A 214 2.39 -7.46 -17.61
C ALA A 214 3.64 -8.04 -16.93
N PHE A 215 3.57 -9.25 -16.35
CA PHE A 215 4.55 -9.80 -15.41
C PHE A 215 5.98 -9.84 -15.96
N ASP A 216 6.17 -10.33 -17.19
CA ASP A 216 7.50 -10.49 -17.80
C ASP A 216 8.19 -9.16 -18.14
N ALA A 217 7.42 -8.07 -18.17
CA ALA A 217 7.97 -6.73 -18.42
C ALA A 217 8.53 -6.06 -17.15
N PHE A 218 8.32 -6.64 -15.99
CA PHE A 218 8.81 -6.11 -14.72
C PHE A 218 10.19 -6.66 -14.33
N GLN A 219 10.92 -5.86 -13.56
CA GLN A 219 12.19 -6.30 -12.96
C GLN A 219 11.97 -7.40 -11.91
N PRO A 220 12.98 -8.24 -11.60
CA PRO A 220 12.82 -9.38 -10.68
C PRO A 220 12.23 -9.00 -9.31
N TRP A 221 12.62 -7.86 -8.74
CA TRP A 221 12.11 -7.40 -7.44
C TRP A 221 10.59 -7.11 -7.47
N MET A 222 10.10 -6.57 -8.59
CA MET A 222 8.66 -6.31 -8.78
C MET A 222 7.94 -7.63 -9.07
N GLN A 223 8.53 -8.55 -9.83
CA GLN A 223 7.97 -9.89 -10.05
C GLN A 223 7.78 -10.64 -8.72
N VAL A 224 8.77 -10.55 -7.80
CA VAL A 224 8.64 -11.08 -6.43
C VAL A 224 7.49 -10.42 -5.67
N THR A 225 7.32 -9.11 -5.84
CA THR A 225 6.22 -8.35 -5.23
C THR A 225 4.86 -8.86 -5.72
N LEU A 226 4.71 -9.06 -7.03
CA LEU A 226 3.49 -9.59 -7.64
C LEU A 226 3.22 -11.05 -7.23
N LEU A 227 4.24 -11.91 -7.19
CA LEU A 227 4.10 -13.28 -6.69
C LEU A 227 3.66 -13.33 -5.23
N ASN A 228 4.12 -12.39 -4.40
CA ASN A 228 3.61 -12.25 -3.03
C ASN A 228 2.14 -11.81 -3.01
N TYR A 229 1.72 -10.89 -3.89
CA TYR A 229 0.31 -10.56 -4.05
C TYR A 229 -0.51 -11.78 -4.47
N PHE A 230 -0.12 -12.51 -5.54
CA PHE A 230 -0.82 -13.72 -5.99
C PHE A 230 -0.92 -14.76 -4.89
N ARG A 231 0.14 -14.95 -4.09
CA ARG A 231 0.14 -15.89 -2.96
C ARG A 231 -0.95 -15.60 -1.93
N PHE A 232 -1.38 -14.36 -1.76
CA PHE A 232 -2.44 -13.98 -0.81
C PHE A 232 -3.79 -13.76 -1.45
N SER A 233 -3.86 -13.65 -2.78
CA SER A 233 -5.11 -13.39 -3.52
C SER A 233 -5.74 -14.63 -4.12
N SER A 234 -4.99 -15.50 -4.80
CA SER A 234 -5.58 -16.61 -5.57
C SER A 234 -4.63 -17.78 -5.80
N GLY A 235 -5.18 -19.01 -5.78
CA GLY A 235 -4.50 -20.25 -6.18
C GLY A 235 -4.62 -20.60 -7.67
N ALA A 236 -5.23 -19.75 -8.50
CA ALA A 236 -5.50 -20.07 -9.91
C ALA A 236 -4.26 -20.11 -10.81
N TYR A 237 -3.12 -19.60 -10.33
CA TYR A 237 -1.90 -19.44 -11.13
C TYR A 237 -0.87 -20.58 -10.94
N CYS A 238 -1.25 -21.70 -10.30
CA CYS A 238 -0.33 -22.79 -9.96
C CYS A 238 0.45 -23.33 -11.17
N GLU A 239 -0.21 -23.57 -12.29
CA GLU A 239 0.44 -24.10 -13.51
C GLU A 239 1.46 -23.12 -14.07
N LYS A 240 1.07 -21.85 -14.21
CA LYS A 240 1.93 -20.77 -14.71
C LYS A 240 3.13 -20.53 -13.79
N ILE A 241 2.92 -20.53 -12.48
CA ILE A 241 3.98 -20.35 -11.48
C ILE A 241 4.90 -21.58 -11.40
N HIS A 242 4.38 -22.77 -11.61
CA HIS A 242 5.21 -23.97 -11.73
C HIS A 242 6.11 -23.93 -12.99
N ALA A 243 5.59 -23.47 -14.12
CA ALA A 243 6.39 -23.24 -15.32
C ALA A 243 7.51 -22.22 -15.07
N LEU A 244 7.17 -21.09 -14.43
CA LEU A 244 8.13 -20.05 -14.05
C LEU A 244 9.21 -20.54 -13.08
N LEU A 245 8.87 -21.40 -12.11
CA LEU A 245 9.83 -22.03 -11.20
C LEU A 245 10.89 -22.85 -11.96
N ASN A 246 10.50 -23.50 -13.04
CA ASN A 246 11.36 -24.38 -13.82
C ASN A 246 12.08 -23.68 -14.98
N ASP A 247 11.82 -22.40 -15.22
CA ASP A 247 12.56 -21.62 -16.19
C ASP A 247 13.98 -21.31 -15.69
N PRO A 248 15.06 -21.84 -16.33
CA PRO A 248 16.42 -21.60 -15.91
C PRO A 248 16.89 -20.15 -16.10
N ALA A 249 16.19 -19.36 -16.92
CA ALA A 249 16.52 -17.95 -17.16
C ALA A 249 15.98 -17.04 -16.06
N GLN A 250 15.07 -17.53 -15.21
CA GLN A 250 14.49 -16.74 -14.14
C GLN A 250 15.46 -16.46 -12.99
N ASP A 251 15.30 -15.27 -12.40
CA ASP A 251 16.03 -14.87 -11.21
C ASP A 251 15.72 -15.79 -10.01
N ASP A 252 16.72 -16.08 -9.20
CA ASP A 252 16.58 -16.98 -8.04
C ASP A 252 15.53 -16.47 -7.03
N GLU A 253 15.41 -15.15 -6.77
CA GLU A 253 14.44 -14.60 -5.83
C GLU A 253 13.00 -14.78 -6.35
N VAL A 254 12.80 -14.69 -7.67
CA VAL A 254 11.51 -15.00 -8.32
C VAL A 254 11.18 -16.47 -8.12
N ARG A 255 12.11 -17.36 -8.34
CA ARG A 255 11.93 -18.82 -8.14
C ARG A 255 11.68 -19.17 -6.66
N PHE A 256 12.30 -18.46 -5.72
CA PHE A 256 11.98 -18.59 -4.29
C PHE A 256 10.54 -18.13 -3.96
N ALA A 257 10.05 -17.08 -4.61
CA ALA A 257 8.66 -16.66 -4.45
C ALA A 257 7.68 -17.69 -5.04
N CYS A 258 8.03 -18.31 -6.20
CA CYS A 258 7.26 -19.42 -6.78
C CYS A 258 7.15 -20.61 -5.82
N LEU A 259 8.26 -21.03 -5.20
CA LEU A 259 8.24 -22.09 -4.18
C LEU A 259 7.28 -21.76 -3.04
N ARG A 260 7.35 -20.52 -2.49
CA ARG A 260 6.47 -20.09 -1.39
C ARG A 260 4.99 -20.06 -1.81
N TYR A 261 4.71 -19.71 -3.06
CA TYR A 261 3.35 -19.77 -3.62
C TYR A 261 2.82 -21.20 -3.66
N LEU A 262 3.61 -22.16 -4.21
CA LEU A 262 3.24 -23.57 -4.29
C LEU A 262 3.12 -24.24 -2.90
N GLY A 263 3.77 -23.69 -1.88
CA GLY A 263 3.57 -24.12 -0.50
C GLY A 263 2.22 -23.70 0.08
N ARG A 264 1.65 -22.60 -0.40
CA ARG A 264 0.31 -22.15 0.03
C ARG A 264 -0.82 -22.81 -0.77
N TYR A 265 -0.57 -23.05 -2.05
CA TYR A 265 -1.52 -23.68 -2.96
C TYR A 265 -0.90 -24.95 -3.52
N PRO A 266 -1.09 -26.10 -2.84
CA PRO A 266 -0.53 -27.36 -3.28
C PRO A 266 -0.94 -27.71 -4.71
N TYR A 267 0.05 -27.98 -5.55
CA TYR A 267 -0.10 -28.31 -6.96
C TYR A 267 0.60 -29.63 -7.24
N PRO A 268 -0.12 -30.77 -7.36
CA PRO A 268 0.49 -32.09 -7.49
C PRO A 268 1.54 -32.24 -8.58
N PRO A 269 1.39 -31.62 -9.78
CA PRO A 269 2.43 -31.71 -10.81
C PRO A 269 3.79 -31.12 -10.40
N ALA A 270 3.83 -30.19 -9.43
CA ALA A 270 5.09 -29.61 -8.93
C ALA A 270 5.82 -30.52 -7.93
N TYR A 271 5.22 -31.60 -7.45
CA TYR A 271 5.75 -32.38 -6.34
C TYR A 271 7.16 -32.92 -6.58
N ALA A 272 7.42 -33.51 -7.76
CA ALA A 272 8.74 -34.04 -8.10
C ALA A 272 9.83 -32.95 -8.11
N ASP A 273 9.49 -31.76 -8.61
CA ASP A 273 10.40 -30.62 -8.62
C ASP A 273 10.66 -30.10 -7.20
N LEU A 274 9.64 -30.04 -6.34
CA LEU A 274 9.79 -29.65 -4.94
C LEU A 274 10.72 -30.60 -4.18
N LEU A 275 10.61 -31.92 -4.40
CA LEU A 275 11.55 -32.91 -3.84
C LEU A 275 12.98 -32.67 -4.35
N ARG A 276 13.14 -32.37 -5.64
CA ARG A 276 14.42 -32.02 -6.24
C ARG A 276 15.04 -30.80 -5.62
N TYR A 277 14.25 -29.71 -5.45
CA TYR A 277 14.71 -28.47 -4.82
C TYR A 277 15.00 -28.65 -3.32
N ALA A 278 14.26 -29.49 -2.62
CA ALA A 278 14.51 -29.79 -1.21
C ALA A 278 15.77 -30.67 -1.00
N THR A 279 16.29 -31.31 -2.06
CA THR A 279 17.52 -32.10 -2.00
C THR A 279 18.72 -31.19 -2.23
N PRO A 280 19.58 -30.94 -1.20
CA PRO A 280 20.70 -30.01 -1.31
C PRO A 280 21.70 -30.47 -2.39
N SER A 281 22.18 -29.53 -3.19
CA SER A 281 23.21 -29.74 -4.20
C SER A 281 24.39 -28.79 -3.95
N LYS A 282 25.61 -29.26 -4.21
CA LYS A 282 26.85 -28.48 -4.04
C LYS A 282 26.90 -27.22 -4.90
N ASN A 283 26.19 -27.21 -6.03
CA ASN A 283 26.22 -26.10 -7.00
C ASN A 283 24.97 -25.24 -6.97
N ALA A 284 23.99 -25.55 -6.12
CA ALA A 284 22.78 -24.76 -5.95
C ALA A 284 22.82 -23.90 -4.69
N ARG A 285 22.16 -22.76 -4.73
CA ARG A 285 21.98 -21.93 -3.54
C ARG A 285 21.21 -22.72 -2.48
N TRP A 286 21.68 -22.68 -1.23
CA TRP A 286 21.10 -23.41 -0.11
C TRP A 286 19.66 -23.00 0.21
N GLU A 287 19.28 -21.77 -0.15
CA GLU A 287 17.95 -21.22 0.06
C GLU A 287 16.85 -22.05 -0.64
N TYR A 288 17.18 -22.65 -1.81
CA TYR A 288 16.26 -23.56 -2.47
C TYR A 288 15.87 -24.72 -1.56
N ALA A 289 16.86 -25.40 -0.99
CA ALA A 289 16.61 -26.54 -0.11
C ALA A 289 15.90 -26.11 1.18
N ALA A 290 16.24 -24.96 1.74
CA ALA A 290 15.58 -24.44 2.93
C ALA A 290 14.10 -24.10 2.69
N ILE A 291 13.80 -23.39 1.59
CA ILE A 291 12.42 -23.00 1.26
C ILE A 291 11.61 -24.23 0.86
N ALA A 292 12.14 -25.09 -0.03
CA ALA A 292 11.45 -26.30 -0.46
C ALA A 292 11.18 -27.26 0.71
N SER A 293 12.11 -27.38 1.68
CA SER A 293 11.86 -28.15 2.92
C SER A 293 10.65 -27.62 3.70
N SER A 294 10.47 -26.28 3.77
CA SER A 294 9.29 -25.68 4.40
C SER A 294 8.01 -25.90 3.60
N VAL A 295 8.10 -25.86 2.26
CA VAL A 295 6.97 -26.04 1.33
C VAL A 295 6.43 -27.46 1.37
N LEU A 296 7.32 -28.45 1.53
CA LEU A 296 6.97 -29.87 1.59
C LEU A 296 6.03 -30.22 2.76
N ALA A 297 5.88 -29.38 3.76
CA ALA A 297 4.85 -29.51 4.79
C ALA A 297 3.42 -29.56 4.22
N SER A 298 3.20 -28.98 3.02
CA SER A 298 1.91 -29.01 2.32
C SER A 298 1.76 -30.19 1.34
N TYR A 299 2.76 -31.07 1.25
CA TYR A 299 2.81 -32.21 0.33
C TYR A 299 3.12 -33.50 1.09
N PRO A 300 2.13 -34.06 1.83
CA PRO A 300 2.35 -35.30 2.62
C PRO A 300 2.67 -36.49 1.72
N GLY A 301 3.65 -37.28 2.13
CA GLY A 301 4.05 -38.52 1.42
C GLY A 301 5.31 -39.15 1.98
N ALA A 302 5.57 -40.41 1.67
CA ALA A 302 6.74 -41.14 2.15
C ALA A 302 8.05 -40.50 1.63
N GLU A 303 8.09 -40.09 0.37
CA GLU A 303 9.25 -39.43 -0.21
C GLU A 303 9.53 -38.06 0.45
N THR A 304 8.48 -37.31 0.78
CA THR A 304 8.58 -36.07 1.56
C THR A 304 9.24 -36.33 2.90
N ALA A 305 8.75 -37.33 3.66
CA ALA A 305 9.34 -37.69 4.95
C ALA A 305 10.82 -38.03 4.81
N ALA A 306 11.16 -38.87 3.85
CA ALA A 306 12.54 -39.32 3.63
C ALA A 306 13.50 -38.15 3.27
N VAL A 307 13.05 -37.20 2.47
CA VAL A 307 13.86 -36.02 2.13
C VAL A 307 14.02 -35.10 3.35
N LEU A 308 12.95 -34.86 4.10
CA LEU A 308 12.98 -34.00 5.28
C LEU A 308 13.82 -34.62 6.41
N GLU A 309 13.72 -35.93 6.66
CA GLU A 309 14.57 -36.68 7.62
C GLU A 309 16.06 -36.52 7.30
N ARG A 310 16.43 -36.65 6.00
CA ARG A 310 17.81 -36.44 5.55
C ARG A 310 18.25 -34.99 5.83
N ASN A 311 17.37 -34.03 5.62
CA ASN A 311 17.66 -32.61 5.81
C ASN A 311 17.83 -32.22 7.28
N LEU A 312 17.38 -33.03 8.26
CA LEU A 312 17.66 -32.81 9.70
C LEU A 312 19.16 -32.81 10.02
N TYR A 313 19.98 -33.51 9.23
CA TYR A 313 21.43 -33.62 9.45
C TYR A 313 22.26 -32.69 8.58
N HIS A 314 21.62 -31.78 7.85
CA HIS A 314 22.33 -30.85 6.96
C HIS A 314 23.13 -29.79 7.75
N PRO A 315 24.36 -29.43 7.31
CA PRO A 315 25.19 -28.41 8.02
C PRO A 315 24.51 -27.04 8.14
N ASN A 316 23.70 -26.63 7.16
CA ASN A 316 23.00 -25.35 7.20
C ASN A 316 21.81 -25.42 8.19
N TRP A 317 21.79 -24.49 9.14
CA TRP A 317 20.76 -24.44 10.19
C TRP A 317 19.34 -24.21 9.64
N TYR A 318 19.17 -23.36 8.63
CA TYR A 318 17.86 -23.06 8.06
C TYR A 318 17.21 -24.28 7.41
N ILE A 319 18.01 -25.13 6.75
CA ILE A 319 17.52 -26.39 6.16
C ILE A 319 17.06 -27.34 7.26
N ARG A 320 17.88 -27.53 8.32
CA ARG A 320 17.49 -28.37 9.46
C ARG A 320 16.23 -27.89 10.13
N PHE A 321 16.15 -26.59 10.41
CA PHE A 321 15.01 -25.96 11.09
C PHE A 321 13.73 -26.15 10.30
N ASN A 322 13.73 -25.85 9.00
CA ASN A 322 12.56 -26.00 8.15
C ASN A 322 12.15 -27.47 7.98
N ALA A 323 13.11 -28.38 7.87
CA ALA A 323 12.83 -29.82 7.80
C ALA A 323 12.18 -30.34 9.09
N SER A 324 12.73 -29.98 10.26
CA SER A 324 12.16 -30.37 11.56
C SER A 324 10.73 -29.86 11.72
N LYS A 325 10.51 -28.57 11.41
CA LYS A 325 9.19 -27.94 11.51
C LYS A 325 8.17 -28.57 10.56
N SER A 326 8.60 -28.95 9.37
CA SER A 326 7.73 -29.58 8.37
C SER A 326 7.37 -31.01 8.78
N LEU A 327 8.31 -31.78 9.31
CA LEU A 327 8.04 -33.12 9.87
C LEU A 327 7.06 -33.05 11.05
N GLU A 328 7.22 -32.07 11.94
CA GLU A 328 6.29 -31.85 13.05
C GLU A 328 4.87 -31.57 12.53
N GLN A 329 4.73 -30.69 11.52
CA GLN A 329 3.43 -30.37 10.90
C GLN A 329 2.78 -31.57 10.21
N LEU A 330 3.58 -32.48 9.64
CA LEU A 330 3.12 -33.70 9.00
C LEU A 330 2.79 -34.83 9.99
N GLY A 331 2.97 -34.60 11.30
CA GLY A 331 2.70 -35.57 12.35
C GLY A 331 3.81 -36.60 12.56
N PHE A 332 4.97 -36.41 11.93
CA PHE A 332 6.19 -37.20 12.19
C PHE A 332 6.98 -36.55 13.35
N GLY A 333 6.31 -36.29 14.48
CA GLY A 333 6.97 -35.68 15.61
C GLY A 333 8.20 -36.46 16.03
N TYR A 334 9.37 -35.78 16.08
CA TYR A 334 10.59 -36.34 16.67
C TYR A 334 10.28 -36.66 18.14
N ARG A 335 10.17 -37.96 18.48
CA ARG A 335 10.22 -38.39 19.89
C ARG A 335 11.69 -38.27 20.26
N ASP A 336 12.00 -37.35 21.18
CA ASP A 336 13.29 -37.25 21.86
C ASP A 336 13.74 -38.58 22.43
#